data_d5e2955b0b5278964f67fad2b6305a0f
#
_entry.id   d5e2955b0b5278964f67fad2b6305a0f
#
_cell.length_a   1.000
_cell.length_b   1.000
_cell.length_c   1.000
_cell.angle_alpha   90.00
_cell.angle_beta   90.00
_cell.angle_gamma   90.00
#
_symmetry.space_group_name_H-M   'P 1'
#
loop_
_entity.id
_entity.type
_entity.pdbx_description
1 polymer ?
#
loop_
_entity_poly.entity_id
_entity_poly.type
_entity_poly.pdbx_seq_one_letter_code
_entity_poly.pdbx_strand_id
1 'polypeptide(L)'
;MSRGKKMLKVLLVSITIIFIGCSDSLKQTKDFSEGADLSKRENARPAYSEDRNVFFGDLHVHTKHSFDAYIFGTTATPDDAYRFARGEAIKHPLGFDQQLREPLDFYAVTDHGFFMGMVPWMG
;
A
#
# COMPACT_ATOMS: atom_id res chain seq x y z
N MET A 1 -43.91 15.99 -31.71
CA MET A 1 -43.25 16.43 -30.47
C MET A 1 -43.00 15.28 -29.45
N SER A 2 -42.81 14.04 -29.89
CA SER A 2 -42.71 12.86 -28.98
C SER A 2 -41.32 12.22 -28.89
N ARG A 3 -40.39 12.51 -29.82
CA ARG A 3 -39.07 11.88 -29.85
C ARG A 3 -38.06 12.42 -28.80
N GLY A 4 -38.17 13.69 -28.41
CA GLY A 4 -37.24 14.32 -27.45
C GLY A 4 -37.39 13.80 -26.02
N LYS A 5 -38.58 13.43 -25.60
CA LYS A 5 -38.85 12.94 -24.22
C LYS A 5 -38.35 11.52 -23.98
N LYS A 6 -38.28 10.70 -25.04
CA LYS A 6 -37.75 9.32 -24.93
C LYS A 6 -36.20 9.28 -24.84
N MET A 7 -35.53 10.16 -25.59
CA MET A 7 -34.08 10.28 -25.53
C MET A 7 -33.59 10.82 -24.17
N LEU A 8 -34.33 11.76 -23.56
CA LEU A 8 -33.98 12.31 -22.28
C LEU A 8 -34.11 11.26 -21.15
N LYS A 9 -35.11 10.35 -21.22
CA LYS A 9 -35.24 9.26 -20.24
C LYS A 9 -34.15 8.20 -20.38
N VAL A 10 -33.71 7.88 -21.57
CA VAL A 10 -32.60 6.94 -21.81
C VAL A 10 -31.28 7.54 -21.30
N LEU A 11 -31.05 8.84 -21.50
CA LEU A 11 -29.85 9.54 -21.03
C LEU A 11 -29.79 9.60 -19.48
N LEU A 12 -30.92 9.83 -18.83
CA LEU A 12 -31.01 9.85 -17.36
C LEU A 12 -30.78 8.46 -16.75
N VAL A 13 -31.25 7.39 -17.37
CA VAL A 13 -31.01 6.02 -16.90
C VAL A 13 -29.53 5.64 -17.07
N SER A 14 -28.89 6.06 -18.18
CA SER A 14 -27.46 5.80 -18.40
C SER A 14 -26.56 6.52 -17.39
N ILE A 15 -26.91 7.76 -17.00
CA ILE A 15 -26.16 8.53 -15.98
C ILE A 15 -26.33 7.91 -14.59
N THR A 16 -27.52 7.36 -14.26
CA THR A 16 -27.76 6.74 -12.95
C THR A 16 -26.99 5.43 -12.77
N ILE A 17 -26.77 4.66 -13.83
CA ILE A 17 -25.99 3.41 -13.78
C ILE A 17 -24.50 3.67 -13.57
N ILE A 18 -23.96 4.80 -14.09
CA ILE A 18 -22.53 5.15 -13.89
C ILE A 18 -22.22 5.53 -12.44
N PHE A 19 -23.20 6.08 -11.70
CA PHE A 19 -23.00 6.43 -10.27
C PHE A 19 -23.14 5.25 -9.30
N ILE A 20 -23.81 4.17 -9.66
CA ILE A 20 -24.00 3.00 -8.79
C ILE A 20 -22.73 2.13 -8.76
N GLY A 21 -21.94 2.12 -9.85
CA GLY A 21 -20.67 1.35 -9.91
C GLY A 21 -19.53 1.92 -9.08
N CYS A 22 -19.59 3.22 -8.69
CA CYS A 22 -18.48 3.89 -7.99
C CYS A 22 -18.60 3.81 -6.46
N SER A 23 -19.78 3.51 -5.90
CA SER A 23 -19.96 3.47 -4.43
C SER A 23 -19.56 2.14 -3.79
N ASP A 24 -19.54 1.04 -4.54
CA ASP A 24 -19.09 -0.25 -4.00
C ASP A 24 -17.56 -0.38 -3.97
N SER A 25 -16.85 0.31 -4.89
CA SER A 25 -15.38 0.36 -4.87
C SER A 25 -14.84 1.14 -3.66
N LEU A 26 -15.59 2.14 -3.17
CA LEU A 26 -15.21 2.93 -1.98
C LEU A 26 -15.54 2.23 -0.66
N LYS A 27 -16.44 1.25 -0.64
CA LYS A 27 -16.71 0.44 0.56
C LYS A 27 -15.64 -0.63 0.79
N GLN A 28 -15.03 -1.13 -0.29
CA GLN A 28 -13.99 -2.16 -0.20
C GLN A 28 -12.67 -1.62 0.36
N THR A 29 -12.43 -0.29 0.27
CA THR A 29 -11.23 0.34 0.86
C THR A 29 -11.38 0.62 2.36
N LYS A 30 -12.58 0.65 2.92
CA LYS A 30 -12.80 0.87 4.37
C LYS A 30 -12.52 -0.38 5.22
N ASP A 31 -12.73 -1.58 4.68
CA ASP A 31 -12.45 -2.83 5.39
C ASP A 31 -10.94 -3.15 5.51
N PHE A 32 -10.10 -2.49 4.70
CA PHE A 32 -8.65 -2.71 4.74
C PHE A 32 -7.95 -1.89 5.84
N SER A 33 -8.59 -0.83 6.36
CA SER A 33 -8.02 0.06 7.38
C SER A 33 -8.41 -0.30 8.81
N GLU A 34 -9.33 -1.25 8.99
CA GLU A 34 -9.73 -1.70 10.31
C GLU A 34 -8.72 -2.75 10.80
N GLY A 35 -7.67 -2.22 11.37
CA GLY A 35 -6.69 -2.82 12.26
C GLY A 35 -6.53 -4.32 12.20
N ALA A 36 -5.66 -4.82 11.33
CA ALA A 36 -5.15 -6.16 11.53
C ALA A 36 -4.51 -6.20 12.94
N ASP A 37 -5.21 -6.84 13.83
CA ASP A 37 -4.80 -7.03 15.23
C ASP A 37 -3.44 -7.76 15.24
N LEU A 38 -2.38 -7.03 15.52
CA LEU A 38 -1.02 -7.56 15.58
C LEU A 38 -0.89 -8.70 16.60
N SER A 39 -1.73 -8.70 17.64
CA SER A 39 -1.74 -9.77 18.65
C SER A 39 -2.24 -11.12 18.10
N LYS A 40 -3.13 -11.09 17.08
CA LYS A 40 -3.57 -12.30 16.38
C LYS A 40 -2.53 -12.86 15.43
N ARG A 41 -1.60 -12.02 14.94
CA ARG A 41 -0.56 -12.41 13.98
C ARG A 41 0.57 -13.19 14.63
N GLU A 42 0.91 -12.87 15.88
CA GLU A 42 1.93 -13.59 16.65
C GLU A 42 1.54 -15.05 16.88
N ASN A 43 0.23 -15.33 17.00
CA ASN A 43 -0.31 -16.68 17.16
C ASN A 43 -0.51 -17.45 15.84
N ALA A 44 -0.38 -16.79 14.68
CA ALA A 44 -0.58 -17.40 13.36
C ALA A 44 0.71 -17.96 12.75
N ARG A 45 1.87 -17.66 13.34
CA ARG A 45 3.14 -18.24 12.89
C ARG A 45 3.16 -19.74 13.22
N PRO A 46 3.60 -20.58 12.26
CA PRO A 46 3.84 -21.99 12.57
C PRO A 46 4.78 -22.12 13.78
N ALA A 47 4.49 -23.07 14.63
CA ALA A 47 5.38 -23.36 15.76
C ALA A 47 6.80 -23.66 15.23
N TYR A 48 7.80 -23.15 15.95
CA TYR A 48 9.20 -23.44 15.64
C TYR A 48 9.42 -24.94 15.52
N SER A 49 10.10 -25.36 14.44
CA SER A 49 10.52 -26.73 14.21
C SER A 49 12.04 -26.81 14.29
N GLU A 50 12.56 -27.76 15.04
CA GLU A 50 14.01 -27.99 15.15
C GLU A 50 14.63 -28.39 13.80
N ASP A 51 13.84 -29.01 12.91
CA ASP A 51 14.35 -29.56 11.66
C ASP A 51 14.32 -28.55 10.51
N ARG A 52 13.27 -27.73 10.41
CA ARG A 52 13.09 -26.77 9.30
C ARG A 52 12.20 -25.60 9.69
N ASN A 53 12.69 -24.38 9.43
CA ASN A 53 11.93 -23.15 9.51
C ASN A 53 12.03 -22.39 8.20
N VAL A 54 10.92 -21.75 7.78
CA VAL A 54 10.88 -20.86 6.63
C VAL A 54 10.87 -19.44 7.15
N PHE A 55 11.80 -18.63 6.67
CA PHE A 55 11.88 -17.20 6.99
C PHE A 55 11.59 -16.38 5.74
N PHE A 56 10.81 -15.32 5.88
CA PHE A 56 10.43 -14.40 4.82
C PHE A 56 11.01 -13.03 5.09
N GLY A 57 11.64 -12.43 4.10
CA GLY A 57 12.23 -11.11 4.25
C GLY A 57 12.67 -10.51 2.94
N ASP A 58 13.24 -9.31 3.00
CA ASP A 58 13.76 -8.60 1.84
C ASP A 58 15.10 -7.93 2.19
N LEU A 59 16.08 -8.13 1.32
CA LEU A 59 17.41 -7.54 1.40
C LEU A 59 17.71 -6.58 0.23
N HIS A 60 16.69 -6.18 -0.52
CA HIS A 60 16.82 -5.24 -1.62
C HIS A 60 15.70 -4.18 -1.54
N VAL A 61 15.90 -3.21 -0.68
CA VAL A 61 14.89 -2.19 -0.37
C VAL A 61 15.47 -0.80 -0.55
N HIS A 62 14.79 0.01 -1.34
CA HIS A 62 15.15 1.40 -1.58
C HIS A 62 14.14 2.34 -0.93
N THR A 63 14.63 3.41 -0.33
CA THR A 63 13.84 4.46 0.32
C THR A 63 13.88 5.76 -0.49
N LYS A 64 13.27 6.83 0.03
CA LYS A 64 13.34 8.16 -0.60
C LYS A 64 14.77 8.68 -0.78
N HIS A 65 15.77 8.10 -0.09
CA HIS A 65 17.16 8.49 -0.22
C HIS A 65 17.85 7.87 -1.43
N SER A 66 17.27 6.80 -2.00
CA SER A 66 17.70 6.21 -3.26
C SER A 66 17.13 7.02 -4.43
N PHE A 67 17.98 7.44 -5.36
CA PHE A 67 17.57 8.32 -6.46
C PHE A 67 16.46 7.70 -7.32
N ASP A 68 16.54 6.41 -7.59
CA ASP A 68 15.57 5.66 -8.38
C ASP A 68 14.21 5.53 -7.69
N ALA A 69 14.19 5.15 -6.41
CA ALA A 69 12.97 5.07 -5.63
C ALA A 69 12.27 6.43 -5.52
N TYR A 70 13.04 7.50 -5.32
CA TYR A 70 12.49 8.85 -5.25
C TYR A 70 11.85 9.29 -6.57
N ILE A 71 12.50 9.02 -7.71
CA ILE A 71 11.97 9.34 -9.05
C ILE A 71 10.63 8.63 -9.30
N PHE A 72 10.48 7.42 -8.79
CA PHE A 72 9.23 6.66 -8.88
C PHE A 72 8.21 7.03 -7.79
N GLY A 73 8.47 8.06 -6.98
CA GLY A 73 7.52 8.63 -6.03
C GLY A 73 7.58 8.03 -4.62
N THR A 74 8.63 7.28 -4.27
CA THR A 74 8.80 6.79 -2.90
C THR A 74 9.09 7.95 -1.94
N THR A 75 8.26 8.10 -0.91
CA THR A 75 8.42 9.10 0.16
C THR A 75 8.87 8.51 1.48
N ALA A 76 8.83 7.18 1.62
CA ALA A 76 9.20 6.46 2.82
C ALA A 76 10.68 6.67 3.17
N THR A 77 10.93 6.97 4.44
CA THR A 77 12.28 7.02 5.03
C THR A 77 12.79 5.61 5.37
N PRO A 78 14.07 5.42 5.67
CA PRO A 78 14.56 4.14 6.22
C PRO A 78 13.82 3.71 7.49
N ASP A 79 13.45 4.64 8.37
CA ASP A 79 12.66 4.34 9.56
C ASP A 79 11.26 3.83 9.19
N ASP A 80 10.57 4.50 8.27
CA ASP A 80 9.27 4.03 7.75
C ASP A 80 9.38 2.63 7.14
N ALA A 81 10.45 2.35 6.39
CA ALA A 81 10.70 1.05 5.79
C ALA A 81 10.84 -0.05 6.86
N TYR A 82 11.60 0.20 7.93
CA TYR A 82 11.71 -0.75 9.04
C TYR A 82 10.42 -0.89 9.85
N ARG A 83 9.66 0.17 10.02
CA ARG A 83 8.33 0.11 10.65
C ARG A 83 7.37 -0.75 9.82
N PHE A 84 7.37 -0.54 8.50
CA PHE A 84 6.58 -1.36 7.58
C PHE A 84 6.97 -2.83 7.64
N ALA A 85 8.28 -3.14 7.66
CA ALA A 85 8.78 -4.51 7.77
C ALA A 85 8.33 -5.19 9.08
N ARG A 86 8.18 -4.43 10.17
CA ARG A 86 7.62 -4.92 11.45
C ARG A 86 6.09 -5.04 11.43
N GLY A 87 5.44 -4.75 10.32
CA GLY A 87 3.99 -4.82 10.18
C GLY A 87 3.24 -3.59 10.70
N GLU A 88 3.93 -2.46 10.90
CA GLU A 88 3.28 -1.19 11.20
C GLU A 88 2.74 -0.55 9.91
N ALA A 89 1.65 0.22 10.03
CA ALA A 89 1.14 0.98 8.90
C ALA A 89 2.02 2.20 8.63
N ILE A 90 2.30 2.46 7.35
CA ILE A 90 2.96 3.67 6.88
C ILE A 90 2.10 4.37 5.83
N LYS A 91 2.33 5.66 5.62
CA LYS A 91 1.61 6.43 4.61
C LYS A 91 2.15 6.16 3.21
N HIS A 92 1.25 5.78 2.30
CA HIS A 92 1.54 5.77 0.87
C HIS A 92 1.53 7.21 0.32
N PRO A 93 2.32 7.55 -0.71
CA PRO A 93 2.31 8.89 -1.34
C PRO A 93 0.93 9.38 -1.78
N LEU A 94 0.02 8.48 -2.12
CA LEU A 94 -1.37 8.79 -2.49
C LEU A 94 -2.30 8.99 -1.28
N GLY A 95 -1.79 8.97 -0.03
CA GLY A 95 -2.51 9.34 1.17
C GLY A 95 -3.22 8.21 1.93
N PHE A 96 -3.24 6.99 1.41
CA PHE A 96 -3.77 5.84 2.16
C PHE A 96 -2.70 5.18 3.03
N ASP A 97 -3.14 4.40 4.02
CA ASP A 97 -2.25 3.60 4.84
C ASP A 97 -1.93 2.27 4.14
N GLN A 98 -0.64 1.88 4.19
CA GLN A 98 -0.14 0.64 3.65
C GLN A 98 0.51 -0.18 4.77
N GLN A 99 0.20 -1.46 4.85
CA GLN A 99 0.65 -2.33 5.93
C GLN A 99 0.83 -3.76 5.42
N LEU A 100 1.87 -4.44 5.90
CA LEU A 100 2.03 -5.87 5.66
C LEU A 100 1.01 -6.67 6.47
N ARG A 101 0.58 -7.82 5.94
CA ARG A 101 -0.28 -8.75 6.67
C ARG A 101 0.43 -9.37 7.87
N GLU A 102 1.73 -9.65 7.70
CA GLU A 102 2.61 -10.23 8.71
C GLU A 102 3.96 -9.54 8.67
N PRO A 103 4.61 -9.34 9.82
CA PRO A 103 5.98 -8.84 9.86
C PRO A 103 6.93 -9.74 9.09
N LEU A 104 7.96 -9.14 8.52
CA LEU A 104 9.07 -9.87 7.92
C LEU A 104 10.01 -10.40 8.99
N ASP A 105 10.64 -11.55 8.75
CA ASP A 105 11.61 -12.15 9.64
C ASP A 105 12.98 -11.47 9.56
N PHE A 106 13.33 -10.97 8.38
CA PHE A 106 14.55 -10.22 8.14
C PHE A 106 14.32 -9.12 7.11
N TYR A 107 15.07 -8.01 7.22
CA TYR A 107 14.90 -6.86 6.35
C TYR A 107 16.14 -5.98 6.36
N ALA A 108 16.54 -5.45 5.21
CA ALA A 108 17.61 -4.47 5.11
C ALA A 108 17.30 -3.41 4.07
N VAL A 109 17.44 -2.15 4.45
CA VAL A 109 17.44 -1.02 3.52
C VAL A 109 18.77 -0.98 2.80
N THR A 110 18.73 -0.92 1.48
CA THR A 110 19.88 -0.99 0.57
C THR A 110 19.86 0.14 -0.46
N ASP A 111 19.68 1.38 0.02
CA ASP A 111 19.69 2.56 -0.84
C ASP A 111 21.01 2.68 -1.63
N HIS A 112 20.93 3.18 -2.85
CA HIS A 112 22.12 3.49 -3.64
C HIS A 112 23.02 4.50 -2.93
N GLY A 113 24.30 4.15 -2.79
CA GLY A 113 25.27 5.05 -2.16
C GLY A 113 25.58 6.29 -2.98
N PHE A 114 25.54 6.20 -4.32
CA PHE A 114 25.70 7.35 -5.20
C PHE A 114 24.42 8.17 -5.26
N PHE A 115 24.57 9.51 -5.19
CA PHE A 115 23.46 10.46 -5.11
C PHE A 115 22.50 10.25 -3.93
N MET A 116 22.92 9.53 -2.89
CA MET A 116 22.09 9.28 -1.72
C MET A 116 21.58 10.58 -1.10
N GLY A 117 20.25 10.71 -1.04
CA GLY A 117 19.57 11.87 -0.47
C GLY A 117 19.67 13.17 -1.28
N MET A 118 20.42 13.21 -2.38
CA MET A 118 20.58 14.43 -3.17
C MET A 118 19.30 14.85 -3.89
N VAL A 119 18.58 13.90 -4.47
CA VAL A 119 17.37 14.18 -5.26
C VAL A 119 16.24 14.76 -4.38
N PRO A 120 15.94 14.21 -3.19
CA PRO A 120 15.00 14.84 -2.25
C PRO A 120 15.43 16.24 -1.79
N TRP A 121 16.74 16.50 -1.77
CA TRP A 121 17.27 17.82 -1.34
C TRP A 121 17.20 18.87 -2.46
N MET A 122 17.16 18.45 -3.72
CA MET A 122 17.11 19.34 -4.90
C MET A 122 15.66 19.73 -5.29
N GLY A 123 14.62 19.05 -4.80
CA GLY A 123 13.20 19.29 -5.06
C GLY A 123 12.54 20.03 -3.93
#